data_ac74236877e8a591aedf4f3f255a0556
#
_entry.id   ac74236877e8a591aedf4f3f255a0556
#
_cell.length_a   1.000
_cell.length_b   1.000
_cell.length_c   1.000
_cell.angle_alpha   90.00
_cell.angle_beta   90.00
_cell.angle_gamma   90.00
#
_symmetry.space_group_name_H-M   'P 1'
#
loop_
_entity.id
_entity.type
_entity.pdbx_description
1 polymer ?
#
loop_
_entity_poly.entity_id
_entity_poly.type
_entity_poly.pdbx_seq_one_letter_code
_entity_poly.pdbx_strand_id
1 'polypeptide(L)'
;MTNRKAIWGVTLIALFAFTTAGCAKMGMSKASGDKLNKIHFDFDKSDIRSDQAKTLKGNAKWIKANSNHKVSIQGHCDERGTPEYNIALGDRRARAAKSYLVNLGIDADLLKTVSYGEEKPDCKKADEECYAKNRRAEFKK
;
A
#
# COMPACT_ATOMS: atom_id res chain seq x y z
N MET A 1 14.73 -11.42 -89.76
CA MET A 1 13.26 -11.57 -89.80
C MET A 1 12.81 -11.70 -88.39
N THR A 2 12.44 -10.60 -87.76
CA THR A 2 11.14 -10.19 -87.28
C THR A 2 10.41 -11.22 -86.41
N ASN A 3 10.28 -10.98 -85.11
CA ASN A 3 9.02 -10.46 -84.58
C ASN A 3 9.12 -10.11 -83.12
N ARG A 4 8.80 -8.86 -82.91
CA ARG A 4 8.58 -8.24 -81.57
C ARG A 4 7.19 -8.65 -81.09
N LYS A 5 7.07 -9.10 -79.80
CA LYS A 5 5.82 -9.00 -79.12
C LYS A 5 6.07 -8.51 -77.66
N ALA A 6 5.70 -7.30 -77.45
CA ALA A 6 5.60 -6.70 -76.08
C ALA A 6 4.48 -7.38 -75.36
N ILE A 7 4.76 -7.72 -74.06
CA ILE A 7 3.74 -8.16 -73.17
C ILE A 7 3.82 -7.20 -71.97
N TRP A 8 2.73 -6.48 -71.75
CA TRP A 8 2.52 -5.56 -70.67
C TRP A 8 2.41 -6.33 -69.38
N GLY A 9 3.36 -6.09 -68.50
CA GLY A 9 3.27 -6.57 -67.12
C GLY A 9 2.48 -5.60 -66.24
N VAL A 10 1.34 -6.05 -65.80
CA VAL A 10 0.50 -5.35 -64.81
C VAL A 10 1.20 -5.42 -63.47
N THR A 11 1.71 -4.30 -62.98
CA THR A 11 2.24 -4.17 -61.65
C THR A 11 1.08 -4.11 -60.66
N LEU A 12 0.85 -5.20 -59.94
CA LEU A 12 -0.04 -5.27 -58.79
C LEU A 12 0.66 -4.60 -57.63
N ILE A 13 0.23 -3.38 -57.27
CA ILE A 13 0.63 -2.70 -56.07
C ILE A 13 -0.15 -3.34 -54.92
N ALA A 14 0.51 -4.22 -54.15
CA ALA A 14 -0.03 -4.72 -52.91
C ALA A 14 0.04 -3.61 -51.83
N LEU A 15 -1.10 -3.01 -51.52
CA LEU A 15 -1.23 -2.14 -50.38
C LEU A 15 -1.09 -3.00 -49.10
N PHE A 16 0.08 -2.98 -48.49
CA PHE A 16 0.26 -3.47 -47.12
C PHE A 16 -0.37 -2.48 -46.18
N ALA A 17 -1.57 -2.77 -45.74
CA ALA A 17 -2.18 -2.07 -44.61
C ALA A 17 -1.42 -2.43 -43.33
N PHE A 18 -0.56 -1.54 -42.88
CA PHE A 18 0.04 -1.59 -41.53
C PHE A 18 -1.08 -1.36 -40.49
N THR A 19 -1.63 -2.44 -39.99
CA THR A 19 -2.44 -2.36 -38.75
C THR A 19 -1.49 -2.06 -37.62
N THR A 20 -1.44 -0.82 -37.19
CA THR A 20 -0.82 -0.42 -35.92
C THR A 20 -1.60 -1.07 -34.81
N ALA A 21 -1.09 -2.19 -34.28
CA ALA A 21 -1.53 -2.74 -33.03
C ALA A 21 -1.25 -1.68 -31.95
N GLY A 22 -2.30 -0.98 -31.54
CA GLY A 22 -2.25 -0.08 -30.40
C GLY A 22 -1.84 -0.88 -29.18
N CYS A 23 -0.60 -0.70 -28.70
CA CYS A 23 -0.22 -1.09 -27.36
C CYS A 23 -1.14 -0.33 -26.39
N ALA A 24 -2.19 -1.01 -25.93
CA ALA A 24 -2.94 -0.57 -24.76
C ALA A 24 -1.90 -0.47 -23.64
N LYS A 25 -1.51 0.75 -23.30
CA LYS A 25 -0.81 1.02 -22.03
C LYS A 25 -1.75 0.57 -20.94
N MET A 26 -1.57 -0.67 -20.48
CA MET A 26 -2.07 -1.08 -19.18
C MET A 26 -1.52 -0.06 -18.20
N GLY A 27 -2.39 0.82 -17.71
CA GLY A 27 -2.08 1.71 -16.64
C GLY A 27 -1.64 0.87 -15.46
N MET A 28 -0.33 0.69 -15.30
CA MET A 28 0.23 0.24 -14.04
C MET A 28 -0.20 1.28 -13.03
N SER A 29 -1.25 0.93 -12.26
CA SER A 29 -1.60 1.67 -11.06
C SER A 29 -0.30 1.78 -10.26
N LYS A 30 0.19 3.02 -10.14
CA LYS A 30 1.37 3.38 -9.35
C LYS A 30 1.23 2.65 -8.02
N ALA A 31 2.06 1.64 -7.79
CA ALA A 31 2.07 0.93 -6.53
C ALA A 31 2.31 1.99 -5.46
N SER A 32 1.42 2.07 -4.47
CA SER A 32 1.44 3.00 -3.34
C SER A 32 2.68 2.72 -2.45
N GLY A 33 3.88 2.93 -3.00
CA GLY A 33 5.16 2.68 -2.35
C GLY A 33 5.95 3.95 -2.00
N ASP A 34 5.41 5.13 -2.31
CA ASP A 34 6.16 6.39 -2.10
C ASP A 34 6.09 6.92 -0.66
N LYS A 35 5.26 6.36 0.21
CA LYS A 35 5.12 6.77 1.62
C LYS A 35 4.60 5.64 2.50
N LEU A 36 4.84 5.78 3.80
CA LEU A 36 4.24 4.94 4.83
C LEU A 36 2.77 5.33 5.05
N ASN A 37 1.89 4.33 5.04
CA ASN A 37 0.45 4.52 5.20
C ASN A 37 -0.02 3.90 6.50
N LYS A 38 -0.97 4.56 7.18
CA LYS A 38 -1.62 4.05 8.38
C LYS A 38 -2.52 2.85 8.08
N ILE A 39 -2.71 1.99 9.07
CA ILE A 39 -3.66 0.88 9.04
C ILE A 39 -4.70 1.04 10.15
N HIS A 40 -5.86 0.43 9.98
CA HIS A 40 -6.99 0.54 10.90
C HIS A 40 -7.37 -0.81 11.49
N PHE A 41 -8.00 -0.75 12.66
CA PHE A 41 -8.44 -1.91 13.43
C PHE A 41 -9.93 -1.85 13.74
N ASP A 42 -10.51 -3.02 13.97
CA ASP A 42 -11.88 -3.12 14.50
C ASP A 42 -11.92 -2.69 15.97
N PHE A 43 -13.14 -2.43 16.44
CA PHE A 43 -13.36 -2.08 17.85
C PHE A 43 -12.81 -3.18 18.76
N ASP A 44 -12.06 -2.76 19.78
CA ASP A 44 -11.46 -3.62 20.79
C ASP A 44 -10.56 -4.75 20.25
N LYS A 45 -10.08 -4.64 19.00
CA LYS A 45 -9.20 -5.63 18.37
C LYS A 45 -7.82 -5.06 18.03
N SER A 46 -6.83 -5.95 18.01
CA SER A 46 -5.46 -5.70 17.57
C SER A 46 -5.04 -6.60 16.40
N ASP A 47 -5.93 -7.47 15.92
CA ASP A 47 -5.65 -8.32 14.77
C ASP A 47 -5.58 -7.52 13.48
N ILE A 48 -4.64 -7.87 12.61
CA ILE A 48 -4.50 -7.22 11.31
C ILE A 48 -5.66 -7.66 10.41
N ARG A 49 -6.50 -6.73 10.02
CA ARG A 49 -7.60 -6.96 9.08
C ARG A 49 -7.07 -7.34 7.71
N SER A 50 -7.75 -8.22 7.02
CA SER A 50 -7.36 -8.70 5.69
C SER A 50 -7.26 -7.58 4.64
N ASP A 51 -8.14 -6.56 4.72
CA ASP A 51 -8.12 -5.39 3.85
C ASP A 51 -6.90 -4.48 4.11
N GLN A 52 -6.30 -4.52 5.31
CA GLN A 52 -5.10 -3.76 5.67
C GLN A 52 -3.78 -4.45 5.27
N ALA A 53 -3.82 -5.73 4.93
CA ALA A 53 -2.64 -6.51 4.54
C ALA A 53 -1.93 -5.91 3.31
N LYS A 54 -2.69 -5.38 2.34
CA LYS A 54 -2.12 -4.72 1.15
C LYS A 54 -1.34 -3.46 1.53
N THR A 55 -1.86 -2.68 2.46
CA THR A 55 -1.21 -1.47 2.98
C THR A 55 0.11 -1.83 3.68
N LEU A 56 0.11 -2.86 4.54
CA LEU A 56 1.33 -3.33 5.21
C LEU A 56 2.38 -3.87 4.24
N LYS A 57 1.97 -4.58 3.17
CA LYS A 57 2.89 -4.98 2.09
C LYS A 57 3.50 -3.76 1.37
N GLY A 58 2.73 -2.70 1.19
CA GLY A 58 3.22 -1.43 0.65
C GLY A 58 4.25 -0.78 1.58
N ASN A 59 3.95 -0.70 2.88
CA ASN A 59 4.86 -0.21 3.91
C ASN A 59 6.16 -1.03 3.96
N ALA A 60 6.07 -2.36 3.88
CA ALA A 60 7.23 -3.24 3.84
C ALA A 60 8.14 -2.94 2.65
N LYS A 61 7.57 -2.72 1.46
CA LYS A 61 8.34 -2.32 0.26
C LYS A 61 9.07 -1.00 0.49
N TRP A 62 8.38 -0.01 1.06
CA TRP A 62 8.97 1.28 1.37
C TRP A 62 10.13 1.14 2.36
N ILE A 63 9.95 0.39 3.45
CA ILE A 63 10.98 0.17 4.48
C ILE A 63 12.20 -0.53 3.88
N LYS A 64 12.02 -1.55 3.04
CA LYS A 64 13.12 -2.24 2.33
C LYS A 64 13.92 -1.29 1.43
N ALA A 65 13.22 -0.40 0.73
CA ALA A 65 13.87 0.60 -0.14
C ALA A 65 14.56 1.72 0.65
N ASN A 66 14.22 1.90 1.94
CA ASN A 66 14.72 2.95 2.82
C ASN A 66 15.31 2.37 4.12
N SER A 67 16.06 1.28 4.02
CA SER A 67 16.61 0.52 5.17
C SER A 67 17.60 1.29 6.06
N ASN A 68 18.02 2.46 5.64
CA ASN A 68 18.82 3.39 6.46
C ASN A 68 17.97 4.20 7.47
N HIS A 69 16.65 4.05 7.46
CA HIS A 69 15.77 4.75 8.37
C HIS A 69 15.06 3.78 9.33
N LYS A 70 15.04 4.12 10.60
CA LYS A 70 14.20 3.46 11.58
C LYS A 70 12.77 3.97 11.47
N VAL A 71 11.80 3.08 11.66
CA VAL A 71 10.38 3.38 11.59
C VAL A 71 9.75 3.18 12.96
N SER A 72 9.08 4.22 13.47
CA SER A 72 8.25 4.15 14.67
C SER A 72 6.84 3.74 14.27
N ILE A 73 6.35 2.65 14.85
CA ILE A 73 4.98 2.16 14.71
C ILE A 73 4.20 2.62 15.94
N GLN A 74 3.25 3.53 15.72
CA GLN A 74 2.51 4.21 16.76
C GLN A 74 1.09 3.65 16.83
N GLY A 75 0.73 3.01 17.95
CA GLY A 75 -0.60 2.45 18.17
C GLY A 75 -1.53 3.46 18.86
N HIS A 76 -2.76 3.53 18.32
CA HIS A 76 -3.80 4.45 18.78
C HIS A 76 -5.14 3.75 18.99
N CYS A 77 -5.97 4.32 19.85
CA CYS A 77 -7.32 3.86 20.16
C CYS A 77 -8.33 5.00 19.99
N ASP A 78 -9.61 4.64 19.92
CA ASP A 78 -10.68 5.59 20.19
C ASP A 78 -10.80 5.83 21.71
N GLU A 79 -11.59 6.81 22.10
CA GLU A 79 -11.74 7.26 23.49
C GLU A 79 -12.53 6.32 24.41
N ARG A 80 -13.07 5.21 23.87
CA ARG A 80 -13.86 4.26 24.68
C ARG A 80 -12.94 3.35 25.48
N GLY A 81 -13.17 3.30 26.79
CA GLY A 81 -12.37 2.53 27.73
C GLY A 81 -11.61 3.44 28.72
N THR A 82 -10.72 2.83 29.50
CA THR A 82 -9.83 3.60 30.39
C THR A 82 -8.53 3.96 29.66
N PRO A 83 -7.86 5.06 30.03
CA PRO A 83 -6.56 5.42 29.45
C PRO A 83 -5.54 4.28 29.54
N GLU A 84 -5.46 3.57 30.65
CA GLU A 84 -4.54 2.46 30.88
C GLU A 84 -4.85 1.29 29.93
N TYR A 85 -6.14 0.96 29.79
CA TYR A 85 -6.58 -0.06 28.84
C TYR A 85 -6.20 0.30 27.41
N ASN A 86 -6.45 1.55 27.01
CA ASN A 86 -6.18 2.04 25.67
C ASN A 86 -4.67 2.14 25.36
N ILE A 87 -3.84 2.46 26.35
CA ILE A 87 -2.37 2.36 26.20
C ILE A 87 -1.97 0.90 25.91
N ALA A 88 -2.49 -0.07 26.66
CA ALA A 88 -2.20 -1.47 26.45
C ALA A 88 -2.72 -1.99 25.08
N LEU A 89 -3.94 -1.56 24.67
CA LEU A 89 -4.51 -1.93 23.38
C LEU A 89 -3.71 -1.31 22.20
N GLY A 90 -3.28 -0.06 22.33
CA GLY A 90 -2.42 0.61 21.35
C GLY A 90 -1.07 -0.10 21.21
N ASP A 91 -0.47 -0.56 22.32
CA ASP A 91 0.77 -1.36 22.28
C ASP A 91 0.55 -2.68 21.53
N ARG A 92 -0.53 -3.42 21.83
CA ARG A 92 -0.87 -4.65 21.09
C ARG A 92 -1.01 -4.41 19.59
N ARG A 93 -1.67 -3.31 19.17
CA ARG A 93 -1.82 -2.90 17.75
C ARG A 93 -0.47 -2.62 17.09
N ALA A 94 0.38 -1.83 17.75
CA ALA A 94 1.71 -1.54 17.24
C ALA A 94 2.57 -2.80 17.09
N ARG A 95 2.51 -3.72 18.08
CA ARG A 95 3.23 -4.99 18.02
C ARG A 95 2.69 -5.93 16.95
N ALA A 96 1.37 -5.99 16.75
CA ALA A 96 0.77 -6.79 15.67
C ALA A 96 1.25 -6.31 14.29
N ALA A 97 1.28 -4.99 14.08
CA ALA A 97 1.82 -4.41 12.86
C ALA A 97 3.32 -4.68 12.69
N LYS A 98 4.12 -4.57 13.77
CA LYS A 98 5.55 -4.93 13.76
C LYS A 98 5.74 -6.39 13.37
N SER A 99 5.04 -7.32 14.03
CA SER A 99 5.15 -8.76 13.76
C SER A 99 4.80 -9.09 12.32
N TYR A 100 3.76 -8.46 11.77
CA TYR A 100 3.38 -8.63 10.36
C TYR A 100 4.50 -8.17 9.41
N LEU A 101 5.13 -7.02 9.67
CA LEU A 101 6.24 -6.52 8.87
C LEU A 101 7.49 -7.41 8.97
N VAL A 102 7.81 -7.91 10.17
CA VAL A 102 8.91 -8.87 10.36
C VAL A 102 8.67 -10.16 9.57
N ASN A 103 7.44 -10.68 9.57
CA ASN A 103 7.05 -11.85 8.77
C ASN A 103 7.16 -11.58 7.24
N LEU A 104 7.11 -10.32 6.81
CA LEU A 104 7.41 -9.91 5.43
C LEU A 104 8.90 -9.71 5.16
N GLY A 105 9.77 -10.03 6.13
CA GLY A 105 11.22 -9.96 6.01
C GLY A 105 11.79 -8.56 6.24
N ILE A 106 11.14 -7.75 7.09
CA ILE A 106 11.71 -6.50 7.60
C ILE A 106 12.52 -6.80 8.86
N ASP A 107 13.72 -6.23 8.96
CA ASP A 107 14.54 -6.33 10.15
C ASP A 107 13.83 -5.70 11.35
N ALA A 108 13.75 -6.44 12.45
CA ALA A 108 13.09 -6.00 13.68
C ALA A 108 13.76 -4.77 14.32
N ASP A 109 15.07 -4.58 14.09
CA ASP A 109 15.84 -3.47 14.64
C ASP A 109 15.54 -2.13 13.93
N LEU A 110 14.94 -2.18 12.75
CA LEU A 110 14.40 -1.02 12.04
C LEU A 110 13.06 -0.55 12.59
N LEU A 111 12.38 -1.36 13.43
CA LEU A 111 11.01 -1.15 13.85
C LEU A 111 10.91 -0.92 15.37
N LYS A 112 10.52 0.29 15.77
CA LYS A 112 10.21 0.64 17.16
C LYS A 112 8.69 0.74 17.34
N THR A 113 8.15 0.19 18.42
CA THR A 113 6.73 0.34 18.78
C THR A 113 6.55 1.38 19.87
N VAL A 114 5.47 2.15 19.78
CA VAL A 114 5.03 3.12 20.79
C VAL A 114 3.51 3.10 20.86
N SER A 115 2.93 3.18 22.05
CA SER A 115 1.49 3.39 22.21
C SER A 115 1.21 4.80 22.69
N TYR A 116 0.20 5.41 22.11
CA TYR A 116 -0.39 6.66 22.57
C TYR A 116 -1.82 6.45 23.11
N GLY A 117 -2.34 5.21 23.07
CA GLY A 117 -3.71 4.98 23.48
C GLY A 117 -4.67 5.94 22.79
N GLU A 118 -5.48 6.63 23.55
CA GLU A 118 -6.44 7.64 23.07
C GLU A 118 -5.88 9.08 23.04
N GLU A 119 -4.66 9.30 23.56
CA GLU A 119 -4.11 10.65 23.79
C GLU A 119 -3.88 11.48 22.53
N LYS A 120 -3.72 10.82 21.36
CA LYS A 120 -3.48 11.49 20.08
C LYS A 120 -4.55 11.12 19.04
N PRO A 121 -5.77 11.65 19.18
CA PRO A 121 -6.84 11.37 18.25
C PRO A 121 -6.60 12.02 16.88
N ASP A 122 -6.91 11.30 15.80
CA ASP A 122 -6.94 11.83 14.43
C ASP A 122 -8.25 12.60 14.17
N CYS A 123 -9.29 12.23 14.90
CA CYS A 123 -10.63 12.80 14.84
C CYS A 123 -11.20 12.94 16.25
N LYS A 124 -11.92 14.06 16.52
CA LYS A 124 -12.40 14.43 17.88
C LYS A 124 -13.91 14.39 18.05
N LYS A 125 -14.66 13.87 17.07
CA LYS A 125 -16.11 13.74 17.20
C LYS A 125 -16.46 12.42 17.91
N ALA A 126 -17.49 12.45 18.73
CA ALA A 126 -18.01 11.26 19.42
C ALA A 126 -18.99 10.49 18.52
N ASP A 127 -18.49 9.96 17.40
CA ASP A 127 -19.25 9.12 16.46
C ASP A 127 -18.39 7.96 15.94
N GLU A 128 -19.04 6.92 15.42
CA GLU A 128 -18.34 5.71 14.98
C GLU A 128 -17.40 5.97 13.79
N GLU A 129 -17.72 6.93 12.92
CA GLU A 129 -16.84 7.28 11.81
C GLU A 129 -15.50 7.83 12.33
N CYS A 130 -15.57 8.68 13.36
CA CYS A 130 -14.42 9.26 14.01
C CYS A 130 -13.65 8.21 14.82
N TYR A 131 -14.35 7.37 15.57
CA TYR A 131 -13.76 6.27 16.33
C TYR A 131 -12.99 5.31 15.42
N ALA A 132 -13.55 4.96 14.25
CA ALA A 132 -12.88 4.12 13.27
C ALA A 132 -11.57 4.74 12.74
N LYS A 133 -11.51 6.06 12.59
CA LYS A 133 -10.28 6.78 12.21
C LYS A 133 -9.22 6.74 13.32
N ASN A 134 -9.65 6.78 14.58
CA ASN A 134 -8.77 6.75 15.74
C ASN A 134 -8.17 5.37 16.01
N ARG A 135 -8.88 4.28 15.71
CA ARG A 135 -8.39 2.89 15.83
C ARG A 135 -7.36 2.56 14.76
N ARG A 136 -6.12 2.97 14.95
CA ARG A 136 -5.10 2.87 13.90
C ARG A 136 -3.70 2.55 14.44
N ALA A 137 -2.83 2.13 13.53
CA ALA A 137 -1.40 2.22 13.72
C ALA A 137 -0.81 3.13 12.63
N GLU A 138 0.00 4.10 13.05
CA GLU A 138 0.74 4.99 12.18
C GLU A 138 2.21 4.57 12.08
N PHE A 139 2.83 4.89 10.95
CA PHE A 139 4.24 4.60 10.70
C PHE A 139 4.97 5.91 10.43
N LYS A 140 5.96 6.23 11.26
CA LYS A 140 6.75 7.46 11.20
C LYS A 140 8.25 7.12 11.09
N LYS A 141 8.94 7.85 10.24
CA LYS A 141 10.41 7.81 10.12
C LYS A 141 11.07 8.84 11.02
#